data_f754f5c68079aeaca8ed623863b923e0
#
_entry.id   f754f5c68079aeaca8ed623863b923e0
#
_cell.length_a   1.000
_cell.length_b   1.000
_cell.length_c   1.000
_cell.angle_alpha   90.00
_cell.angle_beta   90.00
_cell.angle_gamma   90.00
#
_symmetry.space_group_name_H-M   'P 1'
#
loop_
_entity.id
_entity.type
_entity.pdbx_description
1 polymer ?
#
loop_
_entity_poly.entity_id
_entity_poly.type
_entity_poly.pdbx_seq_one_letter_code
_entity_poly.pdbx_strand_id
1 'polypeptide(L)'
;MMAFSVQGMYDWAVQECQRSDVAYSQTYRNQQTVNGITYYDCSSFTFFACWLGGGLDVGSLGYSTDLNAYHNGTANAWTVTWMIRSLQNVSGFEFLDPKTVSWQAGDILAKTRTHTEICYLPPRQTMGAHSTAGGVSINQYQTSIDYYDVLIRYTGSPGPVPPGPTLPMPIWLIKRAIELNRGGIPI
;
A
#
# COMPACT_ATOMS: atom_id res chain seq x y z
N MET A 1 18.57 -12.07 -5.85
CA MET A 1 17.35 -11.58 -5.17
C MET A 1 17.20 -10.12 -5.55
N MET A 2 16.06 -9.71 -6.12
CA MET A 2 15.83 -8.28 -6.41
C MET A 2 15.56 -7.57 -5.08
N ALA A 3 16.11 -6.35 -4.91
CA ALA A 3 15.83 -5.55 -3.73
C ALA A 3 14.39 -5.03 -3.79
N PHE A 4 13.75 -4.86 -2.63
CA PHE A 4 12.40 -4.31 -2.53
C PHE A 4 12.32 -2.88 -3.08
N SER A 5 11.27 -2.60 -3.85
CA SER A 5 11.04 -1.28 -4.46
C SER A 5 9.85 -0.58 -3.80
N VAL A 6 10.12 0.46 -3.02
CA VAL A 6 9.05 1.32 -2.46
C VAL A 6 8.26 1.98 -3.57
N GLN A 7 8.93 2.47 -4.63
CA GLN A 7 8.26 3.10 -5.76
C GLN A 7 7.34 2.11 -6.49
N GLY A 8 7.81 0.88 -6.74
CA GLY A 8 6.97 -0.13 -7.39
C GLY A 8 5.75 -0.51 -6.55
N MET A 9 5.91 -0.66 -5.24
CA MET A 9 4.81 -0.90 -4.31
C MET A 9 3.79 0.25 -4.34
N TYR A 10 4.28 1.48 -4.29
CA TYR A 10 3.45 2.69 -4.34
C TYR A 10 2.67 2.79 -5.65
N ASP A 11 3.33 2.62 -6.78
CA ASP A 11 2.71 2.73 -8.11
C ASP A 11 1.64 1.66 -8.32
N TRP A 12 1.92 0.43 -7.89
CA TRP A 12 0.93 -0.65 -7.92
C TRP A 12 -0.31 -0.30 -7.09
N ALA A 13 -0.10 0.19 -5.86
CA ALA A 13 -1.19 0.56 -4.98
C ALA A 13 -2.05 1.71 -5.53
N VAL A 14 -1.42 2.72 -6.16
CA VAL A 14 -2.13 3.81 -6.85
C VAL A 14 -2.96 3.26 -8.01
N GLN A 15 -2.40 2.37 -8.82
CA GLN A 15 -3.12 1.75 -9.95
C GLN A 15 -4.36 0.99 -9.48
N GLU A 16 -4.22 0.16 -8.43
CA GLU A 16 -5.36 -0.58 -7.88
C GLU A 16 -6.45 0.35 -7.33
N CYS A 17 -6.08 1.43 -6.66
CA CYS A 17 -7.04 2.42 -6.16
C CYS A 17 -7.78 3.19 -7.28
N GLN A 18 -7.27 3.17 -8.51
CA GLN A 18 -7.89 3.84 -9.67
C GLN A 18 -8.77 2.90 -10.50
N ARG A 19 -8.73 1.61 -10.25
CA ARG A 19 -9.57 0.63 -10.95
C ARG A 19 -11.01 0.71 -10.51
N SER A 20 -11.93 0.57 -11.47
CA SER A 20 -13.38 0.53 -11.21
C SER A 20 -13.91 -0.89 -10.91
N ASP A 21 -13.09 -1.91 -11.15
CA ASP A 21 -13.41 -3.33 -10.98
C ASP A 21 -12.75 -3.94 -9.74
N VAL A 22 -12.45 -3.12 -8.72
CA VAL A 22 -11.95 -3.55 -7.43
C VAL A 22 -12.88 -3.13 -6.29
N ALA A 23 -12.94 -3.94 -5.25
CA ALA A 23 -13.79 -3.66 -4.09
C ALA A 23 -13.19 -4.26 -2.80
N TYR A 24 -13.73 -3.81 -1.66
CA TYR A 24 -13.40 -4.36 -0.36
C TYR A 24 -14.26 -5.58 -0.02
N SER A 25 -13.63 -6.64 0.49
CA SER A 25 -14.35 -7.77 1.09
C SER A 25 -13.47 -8.51 2.10
N GLN A 26 -14.06 -8.88 3.25
CA GLN A 26 -13.44 -9.82 4.18
C GLN A 26 -13.63 -11.28 3.75
N THR A 27 -14.68 -11.56 2.98
CA THR A 27 -14.99 -12.93 2.51
C THR A 27 -14.15 -13.31 1.31
N TYR A 28 -14.04 -12.41 0.33
CA TYR A 28 -13.30 -12.63 -0.93
C TYR A 28 -11.95 -11.92 -0.94
N ARG A 29 -11.40 -11.64 0.23
CA ARG A 29 -10.05 -11.09 0.37
C ARG A 29 -9.05 -11.93 -0.45
N ASN A 30 -7.82 -11.53 -0.54
CA ASN A 30 -6.77 -12.26 -1.25
C ASN A 30 -6.85 -12.15 -2.78
N GLN A 31 -7.31 -11.01 -3.30
CA GLN A 31 -7.38 -10.77 -4.73
C GLN A 31 -8.31 -11.75 -5.49
N GLN A 32 -9.26 -12.35 -4.80
CA GLN A 32 -10.26 -13.19 -5.47
C GLN A 32 -11.10 -12.35 -6.44
N THR A 33 -11.37 -12.90 -7.62
CA THR A 33 -12.24 -12.26 -8.60
C THR A 33 -13.58 -12.99 -8.68
N VAL A 34 -14.64 -12.28 -8.34
CA VAL A 34 -16.02 -12.80 -8.37
C VAL A 34 -16.88 -11.86 -9.22
N ASN A 35 -17.53 -12.41 -10.25
CA ASN A 35 -18.35 -11.64 -11.20
C ASN A 35 -17.61 -10.44 -11.83
N GLY A 36 -16.33 -10.60 -12.13
CA GLY A 36 -15.50 -9.54 -12.72
C GLY A 36 -14.98 -8.48 -11.75
N ILE A 37 -15.30 -8.59 -10.46
CA ILE A 37 -14.79 -7.69 -9.41
C ILE A 37 -13.67 -8.40 -8.63
N THR A 38 -12.54 -7.73 -8.49
CA THR A 38 -11.39 -8.19 -7.68
C THR A 38 -11.49 -7.63 -6.26
N TYR A 39 -11.34 -8.50 -5.26
CA TYR A 39 -11.57 -8.14 -3.87
C TYR A 39 -10.31 -8.16 -3.02
N TYR A 40 -10.20 -7.16 -2.17
CA TYR A 40 -9.16 -7.02 -1.14
C TYR A 40 -9.78 -6.73 0.23
N ASP A 41 -9.09 -7.13 1.30
CA ASP A 41 -9.16 -6.44 2.58
C ASP A 41 -7.89 -5.57 2.78
N CYS A 42 -7.81 -4.83 3.88
CA CYS A 42 -6.69 -3.92 4.12
C CYS A 42 -5.33 -4.63 4.11
N SER A 43 -5.26 -5.82 4.71
CA SER A 43 -4.00 -6.56 4.81
C SER A 43 -3.61 -7.25 3.51
N SER A 44 -4.56 -7.81 2.77
CA SER A 44 -4.26 -8.42 1.47
C SER A 44 -3.90 -7.37 0.42
N PHE A 45 -4.53 -6.20 0.43
CA PHE A 45 -4.11 -5.08 -0.43
C PHE A 45 -2.62 -4.74 -0.22
N THR A 46 -2.22 -4.54 1.03
CA THR A 46 -0.82 -4.25 1.37
C THR A 46 0.12 -5.41 1.02
N PHE A 47 -0.34 -6.67 1.18
CA PHE A 47 0.42 -7.86 0.77
C PHE A 47 0.75 -7.84 -0.72
N PHE A 48 -0.26 -7.66 -1.57
CA PHE A 48 -0.07 -7.66 -3.01
C PHE A 48 0.71 -6.44 -3.48
N ALA A 49 0.55 -5.28 -2.85
CA ALA A 49 1.37 -4.11 -3.12
C ALA A 49 2.86 -4.40 -2.85
N CYS A 50 3.18 -5.01 -1.71
CA CYS A 50 4.55 -5.39 -1.38
C CYS A 50 5.09 -6.46 -2.33
N TRP A 51 4.30 -7.48 -2.65
CA TRP A 51 4.73 -8.59 -3.50
C TRP A 51 4.81 -8.19 -4.97
N LEU A 52 3.65 -7.87 -5.59
CA LEU A 52 3.55 -7.64 -7.03
C LEU A 52 4.15 -6.29 -7.46
N GLY A 53 3.95 -5.27 -6.63
CA GLY A 53 4.51 -3.94 -6.87
C GLY A 53 5.95 -3.82 -6.39
N GLY A 54 6.20 -4.14 -5.14
CA GLY A 54 7.48 -3.94 -4.47
C GLY A 54 8.52 -5.03 -4.73
N GLY A 55 8.13 -6.18 -5.29
CA GLY A 55 9.03 -7.31 -5.52
C GLY A 55 9.48 -8.04 -4.24
N LEU A 56 8.67 -7.96 -3.16
CA LEU A 56 8.94 -8.70 -1.93
C LEU A 56 8.94 -10.20 -2.23
N ASP A 57 9.98 -10.90 -1.78
CA ASP A 57 10.06 -12.36 -1.88
C ASP A 57 9.14 -13.02 -0.83
N VAL A 58 7.86 -13.12 -1.16
CA VAL A 58 6.85 -13.72 -0.29
C VAL A 58 7.06 -15.22 -0.09
N GLY A 59 7.71 -15.90 -1.05
CA GLY A 59 8.05 -17.32 -0.93
C GLY A 59 9.01 -17.59 0.22
N SER A 60 10.01 -16.73 0.42
CA SER A 60 10.93 -16.83 1.55
C SER A 60 10.26 -16.59 2.90
N LEU A 61 9.08 -15.94 2.90
CA LEU A 61 8.26 -15.69 4.08
C LEU A 61 7.21 -16.78 4.33
N GLY A 62 7.20 -17.84 3.51
CA GLY A 62 6.29 -18.98 3.65
C GLY A 62 4.91 -18.79 2.99
N TYR A 63 4.75 -17.81 2.11
CA TYR A 63 3.53 -17.59 1.34
C TYR A 63 3.61 -18.21 -0.04
N SER A 64 2.45 -18.51 -0.65
CA SER A 64 2.40 -18.99 -2.02
C SER A 64 2.96 -17.94 -3.00
N THR A 65 3.68 -18.39 -4.00
CA THR A 65 4.09 -17.58 -5.17
C THR A 65 3.19 -17.82 -6.38
N ASP A 66 2.19 -18.68 -6.25
CA ASP A 66 1.18 -18.94 -7.29
C ASP A 66 -0.01 -17.98 -7.12
N LEU A 67 -0.09 -16.99 -7.99
CA LEU A 67 -1.17 -16.01 -7.97
C LEU A 67 -2.56 -16.65 -8.16
N ASN A 68 -2.66 -17.74 -8.95
CA ASN A 68 -3.93 -18.43 -9.13
C ASN A 68 -4.45 -19.05 -7.81
N ALA A 69 -3.55 -19.45 -6.92
CA ALA A 69 -3.95 -19.97 -5.61
C ALA A 69 -4.66 -18.90 -4.76
N TYR A 70 -4.32 -17.62 -4.93
CA TYR A 70 -5.04 -16.51 -4.29
C TYR A 70 -6.37 -16.22 -4.99
N HIS A 71 -6.37 -16.17 -6.32
CA HIS A 71 -7.57 -15.87 -7.11
C HIS A 71 -8.69 -16.90 -6.91
N ASN A 72 -8.36 -18.15 -6.68
CA ASN A 72 -9.31 -19.24 -6.40
C ASN A 72 -9.54 -19.50 -4.91
N GLY A 73 -8.92 -18.73 -4.01
CA GLY A 73 -9.10 -18.81 -2.58
C GLY A 73 -8.42 -19.99 -1.88
N THR A 74 -7.46 -20.68 -2.54
CA THR A 74 -6.70 -21.79 -1.92
C THR A 74 -5.45 -21.31 -1.19
N ALA A 75 -4.99 -20.07 -1.41
CA ALA A 75 -3.94 -19.44 -0.64
C ALA A 75 -4.47 -18.20 0.11
N ASN A 76 -3.82 -17.84 1.20
CA ASN A 76 -4.14 -16.66 1.99
C ASN A 76 -2.96 -15.70 2.06
N ALA A 77 -3.23 -14.41 1.83
CA ALA A 77 -2.33 -13.32 2.17
C ALA A 77 -2.20 -13.18 3.71
N TRP A 78 -1.25 -12.38 4.15
CA TRP A 78 -1.09 -12.11 5.58
C TRP A 78 -2.30 -11.40 6.20
N THR A 79 -2.40 -11.49 7.52
CA THR A 79 -3.16 -10.55 8.35
C THR A 79 -2.24 -9.40 8.78
N VAL A 80 -2.79 -8.33 9.35
CA VAL A 80 -1.97 -7.21 9.87
C VAL A 80 -0.90 -7.69 10.86
N THR A 81 -1.25 -8.60 11.76
CA THR A 81 -0.29 -9.17 12.72
C THR A 81 0.83 -9.95 12.03
N TRP A 82 0.49 -10.78 11.05
CA TRP A 82 1.48 -11.54 10.29
C TRP A 82 2.31 -10.66 9.37
N MET A 83 1.74 -9.61 8.79
CA MET A 83 2.47 -8.59 8.05
C MET A 83 3.61 -7.99 8.89
N ILE A 84 3.28 -7.50 10.09
CA ILE A 84 4.27 -6.91 11.00
C ILE A 84 5.38 -7.92 11.29
N ARG A 85 5.02 -9.15 11.69
CA ARG A 85 5.99 -10.21 12.01
C ARG A 85 6.85 -10.60 10.81
N SER A 86 6.26 -10.70 9.62
CA SER A 86 6.99 -11.07 8.40
C SER A 86 8.00 -9.99 8.04
N LEU A 87 7.58 -8.73 8.02
CA LEU A 87 8.45 -7.61 7.64
C LEU A 87 9.57 -7.35 8.66
N GLN A 88 9.37 -7.69 9.95
CA GLN A 88 10.44 -7.63 10.96
C GLN A 88 11.63 -8.55 10.64
N ASN A 89 11.41 -9.59 9.85
CA ASN A 89 12.46 -10.54 9.44
C ASN A 89 13.07 -10.20 8.07
N VAL A 90 12.62 -9.14 7.40
CA VAL A 90 13.14 -8.69 6.10
C VAL A 90 14.09 -7.51 6.33
N SER A 91 15.32 -7.66 5.87
CA SER A 91 16.32 -6.59 5.96
C SER A 91 15.85 -5.33 5.22
N GLY A 92 16.09 -4.18 5.81
CA GLY A 92 15.77 -2.88 5.24
C GLY A 92 14.43 -2.32 5.66
N PHE A 93 13.57 -3.07 6.37
CA PHE A 93 12.38 -2.50 6.98
C PHE A 93 12.65 -2.03 8.41
N GLU A 94 12.28 -0.79 8.70
CA GLU A 94 12.31 -0.17 10.01
C GLU A 94 10.90 0.00 10.56
N PHE A 95 10.76 -0.13 11.87
CA PHE A 95 9.51 -0.02 12.60
C PHE A 95 9.56 1.21 13.49
N LEU A 96 8.74 2.19 13.19
CA LEU A 96 8.78 3.53 13.76
C LEU A 96 7.46 3.87 14.45
N ASP A 97 7.50 4.80 15.39
CA ASP A 97 6.29 5.39 15.96
C ASP A 97 5.75 6.45 14.98
N PRO A 98 4.54 6.25 14.41
CA PRO A 98 3.94 7.17 13.45
C PRO A 98 3.69 8.57 14.00
N LYS A 99 3.71 8.75 15.34
CA LYS A 99 3.48 10.03 16.02
C LYS A 99 4.75 10.87 16.11
N THR A 100 5.92 10.25 16.03
CA THR A 100 7.22 10.91 16.26
C THR A 100 7.98 11.18 14.98
N VAL A 101 7.57 10.57 13.86
CA VAL A 101 8.26 10.73 12.57
C VAL A 101 7.36 11.37 11.53
N SER A 102 7.95 12.10 10.60
CA SER A 102 7.24 12.56 9.40
C SER A 102 6.99 11.37 8.47
N TRP A 103 5.72 11.18 8.07
CA TRP A 103 5.36 10.14 7.11
C TRP A 103 5.92 10.46 5.73
N GLN A 104 6.25 9.41 4.98
CA GLN A 104 6.72 9.49 3.60
C GLN A 104 5.80 8.68 2.69
N ALA A 105 5.72 9.06 1.41
CA ALA A 105 4.99 8.26 0.43
C ALA A 105 5.58 6.84 0.36
N GLY A 106 4.72 5.84 0.43
CA GLY A 106 5.12 4.43 0.48
C GLY A 106 5.40 3.88 1.89
N ASP A 107 5.32 4.68 2.96
CA ASP A 107 5.28 4.12 4.31
C ASP A 107 4.05 3.22 4.48
N ILE A 108 4.23 2.06 5.09
CA ILE A 108 3.12 1.19 5.48
C ILE A 108 2.70 1.54 6.89
N LEU A 109 1.42 1.84 7.08
CA LEU A 109 0.85 2.23 8.35
C LEU A 109 0.00 1.09 8.89
N ALA A 110 0.15 0.76 10.16
CA ALA A 110 -0.58 -0.33 10.78
C ALA A 110 -1.18 0.09 12.13
N LYS A 111 -2.48 -0.19 12.28
CA LYS A 111 -3.15 -0.31 13.57
C LYS A 111 -3.14 -1.79 13.94
N THR A 112 -2.35 -2.14 14.94
CA THR A 112 -2.06 -3.52 15.31
C THR A 112 -3.34 -4.36 15.37
N ARG A 113 -3.34 -5.51 14.67
CA ARG A 113 -4.42 -6.48 14.55
C ARG A 113 -5.65 -6.06 13.74
N THR A 114 -5.84 -4.78 13.40
CA THR A 114 -7.12 -4.31 12.89
C THR A 114 -7.07 -3.73 11.49
N HIS A 115 -6.05 -2.92 11.16
CA HIS A 115 -6.05 -2.18 9.90
C HIS A 115 -4.65 -1.86 9.40
N THR A 116 -4.49 -1.75 8.08
CA THR A 116 -3.26 -1.28 7.45
C THR A 116 -3.56 -0.51 6.17
N GLU A 117 -2.75 0.48 5.88
CA GLU A 117 -2.81 1.32 4.68
C GLU A 117 -1.39 1.70 4.27
N ILE A 118 -1.25 2.27 3.08
CA ILE A 118 -0.01 2.82 2.56
C ILE A 118 -0.12 4.34 2.52
N CYS A 119 0.90 5.05 2.98
CA CYS A 119 0.95 6.50 2.89
C CYS A 119 0.98 6.91 1.41
N TYR A 120 -0.05 7.65 0.99
CA TYR A 120 -0.16 8.17 -0.38
C TYR A 120 0.53 9.52 -0.51
N LEU A 121 0.08 10.51 0.26
CA LEU A 121 0.64 11.86 0.24
C LEU A 121 0.86 12.36 1.67
N PRO A 122 2.13 12.69 2.03
CA PRO A 122 2.38 13.34 3.32
C PRO A 122 1.60 14.67 3.41
N PRO A 123 1.16 15.11 4.60
CA PRO A 123 1.58 14.52 5.85
C PRO A 123 0.82 13.27 6.29
N ARG A 124 -0.40 12.99 5.82
CA ARG A 124 -1.20 11.90 6.39
C ARG A 124 -2.33 11.40 5.47
N GLN A 125 -2.18 11.54 4.17
CA GLN A 125 -3.13 10.96 3.22
C GLN A 125 -2.70 9.52 2.92
N THR A 126 -3.66 8.59 2.92
CA THR A 126 -3.41 7.15 2.79
C THR A 126 -4.18 6.55 1.62
N MET A 127 -3.80 5.36 1.22
CA MET A 127 -4.47 4.54 0.21
C MET A 127 -4.52 3.08 0.66
N GLY A 128 -5.57 2.38 0.27
CA GLY A 128 -5.76 0.99 0.65
C GLY A 128 -7.17 0.48 0.45
N ALA A 129 -7.45 -0.68 1.03
CA ALA A 129 -8.79 -1.25 1.09
C ALA A 129 -9.39 -0.95 2.47
N HIS A 130 -10.36 -0.04 2.52
CA HIS A 130 -10.81 0.58 3.77
C HIS A 130 -11.99 -0.14 4.43
N SER A 131 -13.09 -0.31 3.71
CA SER A 131 -14.34 -0.91 4.18
C SER A 131 -15.28 -1.16 3.00
N THR A 132 -16.41 -1.83 3.24
CA THR A 132 -17.44 -2.02 2.20
C THR A 132 -17.94 -0.69 1.61
N ALA A 133 -18.03 0.36 2.43
CA ALA A 133 -18.47 1.69 1.97
C ALA A 133 -17.32 2.49 1.34
N GLY A 134 -16.08 2.36 1.86
CA GLY A 134 -14.91 3.08 1.37
C GLY A 134 -14.21 2.43 0.18
N GLY A 135 -14.45 1.13 -0.03
CA GLY A 135 -13.86 0.37 -1.13
C GLY A 135 -12.33 0.29 -1.07
N VAL A 136 -11.74 0.12 -2.25
CA VAL A 136 -10.30 0.24 -2.49
C VAL A 136 -10.06 1.62 -3.08
N SER A 137 -9.40 2.51 -2.34
CA SER A 137 -9.34 3.92 -2.74
C SER A 137 -8.21 4.68 -2.08
N ILE A 138 -7.92 5.85 -2.65
CA ILE A 138 -7.10 6.87 -1.99
C ILE A 138 -8.01 7.66 -1.04
N ASN A 139 -7.66 7.68 0.23
CA ASN A 139 -8.40 8.43 1.23
C ASN A 139 -8.30 9.93 0.95
N GLN A 140 -9.46 10.61 0.85
CA GLN A 140 -9.49 12.05 0.55
C GLN A 140 -9.18 12.93 1.76
N TYR A 141 -9.22 12.38 2.97
CA TYR A 141 -9.01 13.09 4.21
C TYR A 141 -7.68 12.69 4.86
N GLN A 142 -7.11 13.62 5.64
CA GLN A 142 -5.96 13.28 6.46
C GLN A 142 -6.38 12.35 7.59
N THR A 143 -5.67 11.22 7.74
CA THR A 143 -5.86 10.30 8.85
C THR A 143 -5.31 10.91 10.14
N SER A 144 -6.00 10.69 11.27
CA SER A 144 -5.50 11.11 12.58
C SER A 144 -4.14 10.50 12.88
N ILE A 145 -3.22 11.29 13.44
CA ILE A 145 -1.90 10.80 13.83
C ILE A 145 -1.98 9.70 14.90
N ASP A 146 -3.04 9.69 15.69
CA ASP A 146 -3.25 8.72 16.77
C ASP A 146 -3.91 7.43 16.29
N TYR A 147 -4.26 7.33 15.01
CA TYR A 147 -4.99 6.17 14.50
C TYR A 147 -4.11 4.92 14.37
N TYR A 148 -2.85 5.09 13.96
CA TYR A 148 -1.93 3.98 13.78
C TYR A 148 -0.96 3.83 14.94
N ASP A 149 -0.55 2.57 15.20
CA ASP A 149 0.39 2.19 16.26
C ASP A 149 1.81 2.03 15.72
N VAL A 150 1.94 1.69 14.45
CA VAL A 150 3.22 1.37 13.81
C VAL A 150 3.28 1.96 12.40
N LEU A 151 4.42 2.57 12.09
CA LEU A 151 4.83 2.95 10.75
C LEU A 151 5.97 2.04 10.33
N ILE A 152 5.85 1.41 9.17
CA ILE A 152 6.87 0.51 8.63
C ILE A 152 7.44 1.18 7.39
N ARG A 153 8.73 1.49 7.44
CA ARG A 153 9.49 2.16 6.36
C ARG A 153 10.58 1.25 5.82
N TYR A 154 10.67 1.17 4.51
CA TYR A 154 11.82 0.54 3.89
C TYR A 154 12.94 1.56 3.67
N THR A 155 14.10 1.31 4.30
CA THR A 155 15.30 2.16 4.22
C THR A 155 16.47 1.44 3.54
N GLY A 156 16.26 0.20 3.09
CA GLY A 156 17.24 -0.56 2.32
C GLY A 156 17.57 0.13 1.00
N SER A 157 18.73 -0.19 0.43
CA SER A 157 19.11 0.33 -0.89
C SER A 157 18.03 -0.06 -1.91
N PRO A 158 17.45 0.91 -2.64
CA PRO A 158 16.51 0.58 -3.69
C PRO A 158 17.22 -0.30 -4.72
N GLY A 159 16.63 -1.45 -5.02
CA GLY A 159 17.04 -2.24 -6.19
C GLY A 159 16.90 -1.41 -7.46
N PRO A 160 17.53 -1.79 -8.57
CA PRO A 160 17.32 -1.14 -9.84
C PRO A 160 15.81 -1.12 -10.12
N VAL A 161 15.24 0.08 -10.19
CA VAL A 161 13.83 0.29 -10.50
C VAL A 161 13.61 -0.31 -11.90
N PRO A 162 12.74 -1.32 -12.08
CA PRO A 162 12.34 -1.70 -13.41
C PRO A 162 11.73 -0.44 -14.07
N PRO A 163 11.99 -0.17 -15.36
CA PRO A 163 11.33 0.92 -16.05
C PRO A 163 9.83 0.63 -16.06
N GLY A 164 9.14 1.04 -15.03
CA GLY A 164 7.69 1.03 -14.95
C GLY A 164 7.12 2.09 -15.87
N PRO A 165 5.90 1.91 -16.40
CA PRO A 165 5.23 2.96 -17.12
C PRO A 165 5.16 4.19 -16.21
N THR A 166 5.74 5.29 -16.64
CA THR A 166 5.51 6.61 -16.04
C THR A 166 4.04 6.92 -16.23
N LEU A 167 3.24 6.60 -15.23
CA LEU A 167 1.84 6.98 -15.26
C LEU A 167 1.75 8.50 -15.30
N PRO A 168 0.94 9.07 -16.19
CA PRO A 168 0.69 10.49 -16.17
C PRO A 168 0.12 10.85 -14.80
N MET A 169 0.73 11.82 -14.13
CA MET A 169 0.21 12.32 -12.86
C MET A 169 -1.29 12.60 -13.00
N PRO A 170 -2.14 12.13 -12.09
CA PRO A 170 -3.57 12.44 -12.13
C PRO A 170 -3.78 13.95 -12.29
N ILE A 171 -4.67 14.35 -13.18
CA ILE A 171 -4.92 15.76 -13.52
C ILE A 171 -5.18 16.63 -12.28
N TRP A 172 -5.81 16.07 -11.25
CA TRP A 172 -6.04 16.78 -9.99
C TRP A 172 -4.76 17.04 -9.19
N LEU A 173 -3.76 16.16 -9.28
CA LEU A 173 -2.45 16.35 -8.65
C LEU A 173 -1.66 17.45 -9.34
N ILE A 174 -1.74 17.50 -10.67
CA ILE A 174 -1.16 18.57 -11.48
C ILE A 174 -1.83 19.92 -11.13
N LYS A 175 -3.17 19.94 -11.02
CA LYS A 175 -3.90 21.14 -10.61
C LYS A 175 -3.48 21.64 -9.23
N ARG A 176 -3.36 20.72 -8.24
CA ARG A 176 -2.96 21.08 -6.88
C ARG A 176 -1.51 21.54 -6.78
N ALA A 177 -0.61 20.94 -7.56
CA ALA A 177 0.78 21.41 -7.64
C ALA A 177 0.87 22.82 -8.26
N ILE A 178 0.03 23.12 -9.25
CA ILE A 178 -0.08 24.45 -9.86
C ILE A 178 -0.68 25.46 -8.87
N GLU A 179 -1.67 25.08 -8.08
CA GLU A 179 -2.26 25.95 -7.05
C GLU A 179 -1.27 26.28 -5.92
N LEU A 180 -0.50 25.30 -5.46
CA LEU A 180 0.55 25.51 -4.45
C LEU A 180 1.69 26.40 -4.94
N ASN A 181 2.04 26.33 -6.24
CA ASN A 181 3.05 27.22 -6.85
C ASN A 181 2.51 28.61 -7.17
N ARG A 182 1.19 28.83 -7.22
CA ARG A 182 0.58 30.14 -7.47
C ARG A 182 0.32 30.94 -6.18
N GLY A 183 0.47 30.32 -5.00
CA GLY A 183 0.50 31.02 -3.72
C GLY A 183 1.86 31.72 -3.56
N GLY A 184 2.04 32.78 -4.35
CA GLY A 184 3.22 33.63 -4.28
C GLY A 184 3.38 34.19 -2.87
N ILE A 185 4.60 34.14 -2.37
CA ILE A 185 5.08 34.82 -1.17
C ILE A 185 4.70 36.30 -1.32
N PRO A 186 3.90 36.88 -0.42
CA PRO A 186 3.77 38.34 -0.38
C PRO A 186 5.11 38.92 0.05
N ILE A 187 5.61 39.85 -0.74
CA ILE A 187 6.77 40.66 -0.44
C ILE A 187 6.44 41.59 0.75
#